data_cf84debd260e0eb9f8a3c511b9b9fca4
#
_entry.id   cf84debd260e0eb9f8a3c511b9b9fca4
#
_cell.length_a   1.000
_cell.length_b   1.000
_cell.length_c   1.000
_cell.angle_alpha   90.00
_cell.angle_beta   90.00
_cell.angle_gamma   90.00
#
_symmetry.space_group_name_H-M   'P 1'
#
loop_
_entity.id
_entity.type
_entity.pdbx_description
1 polymer ?
#
loop_
_entity_poly.entity_id
_entity_poly.type
_entity_poly.pdbx_seq_one_letter_code
_entity_poly.pdbx_strand_id
1 'polypeptide(L)'
;MRLASLPALFLLSLACGRGHSPDASAARKADAARDSAFRGVQARGAEVMGVDQYTSTHVFEPLPDGGRIELQRDVPDSAGAAVIRAHMEHLAAAFGAGDFTLPGVVHAREVPGTAVMAAKRSAITYTVEALPRGAALRLRTTDPEALQAIHDFLAFQRQDHHAGMHHGA
;
A
#
# COMPACT_ATOMS: atom_id res chain seq x y z
N MET A 1 31.76 13.04 80.95
CA MET A 1 30.73 12.22 80.33
C MET A 1 30.35 12.90 79.03
N ARG A 2 30.78 12.37 77.90
CA ARG A 2 30.46 12.86 76.58
C ARG A 2 29.63 11.74 75.86
N LEU A 3 28.35 12.00 75.56
CA LEU A 3 27.51 11.16 74.78
C LEU A 3 27.86 11.33 73.26
N ALA A 4 28.19 10.24 72.62
CA ALA A 4 28.42 10.21 71.21
C ALA A 4 27.07 9.86 70.50
N SER A 5 26.62 10.77 69.62
CA SER A 5 25.46 10.54 68.73
C SER A 5 25.95 9.84 67.47
N LEU A 6 25.36 8.67 67.13
CA LEU A 6 25.51 7.98 65.85
C LEU A 6 24.49 8.56 64.85
N PRO A 7 24.90 8.83 63.60
CA PRO A 7 23.95 9.15 62.55
C PRO A 7 23.35 7.88 61.93
N ALA A 8 22.04 7.85 61.82
CA ALA A 8 21.30 6.80 61.10
C ALA A 8 21.48 6.98 59.57
N LEU A 9 22.04 5.95 58.93
CA LEU A 9 22.19 5.91 57.48
C LEU A 9 20.87 5.45 56.83
N PHE A 10 20.16 6.40 56.20
CA PHE A 10 18.95 6.09 55.44
C PHE A 10 19.36 5.57 54.04
N LEU A 11 19.23 4.30 53.81
CA LEU A 11 19.34 3.66 52.48
C LEU A 11 18.11 3.98 51.68
N LEU A 12 18.23 4.91 50.71
CA LEU A 12 17.20 5.22 49.75
C LEU A 12 17.26 4.16 48.62
N SER A 13 16.37 3.18 48.67
CA SER A 13 16.22 2.18 47.62
C SER A 13 15.55 2.84 46.39
N LEU A 14 16.32 3.16 45.35
CA LEU A 14 15.82 3.61 44.08
C LEU A 14 15.21 2.41 43.36
N ALA A 15 13.91 2.19 43.49
CA ALA A 15 13.16 1.26 42.67
C ALA A 15 13.02 1.87 41.27
N CYS A 16 13.86 1.46 40.31
CA CYS A 16 13.62 1.71 38.89
C CYS A 16 12.39 0.95 38.44
N GLY A 17 11.20 1.51 38.69
CA GLY A 17 9.98 1.10 38.03
C GLY A 17 10.11 1.37 36.54
N ARG A 18 10.28 0.29 35.74
CA ARG A 18 10.04 0.39 34.28
C ARG A 18 8.58 0.74 34.07
N GLY A 19 8.31 2.04 33.98
CA GLY A 19 7.02 2.56 33.60
C GLY A 19 6.68 2.03 32.22
N HIS A 20 5.78 1.07 32.16
CA HIS A 20 5.16 0.60 30.93
C HIS A 20 4.22 1.73 30.48
N SER A 21 4.69 2.62 29.60
CA SER A 21 3.83 3.68 29.06
C SER A 21 2.71 3.01 28.26
N PRO A 22 1.44 3.22 28.61
CA PRO A 22 0.30 2.64 27.89
C PRO A 22 0.31 3.03 26.39
N ASP A 23 0.89 4.15 26.06
CA ASP A 23 1.07 4.68 24.70
C ASP A 23 2.00 3.81 23.83
N ALA A 24 3.09 3.30 24.37
CA ALA A 24 4.01 2.42 23.64
C ALA A 24 3.41 1.04 23.35
N SER A 25 2.47 0.55 24.16
CA SER A 25 1.76 -0.69 23.92
C SER A 25 0.70 -0.54 22.81
N ALA A 26 -0.04 0.57 22.83
CA ALA A 26 -1.01 0.91 21.79
C ALA A 26 -0.33 1.13 20.44
N ALA A 27 0.81 1.83 20.40
CA ALA A 27 1.60 2.03 19.20
C ALA A 27 2.07 0.70 18.58
N ARG A 28 2.67 -0.19 19.38
CA ARG A 28 3.10 -1.52 18.90
C ARG A 28 1.95 -2.37 18.38
N LYS A 29 0.76 -2.31 19.02
CA LYS A 29 -0.43 -3.02 18.54
C LYS A 29 -0.92 -2.46 17.21
N ALA A 30 -0.88 -1.15 17.02
CA ALA A 30 -1.24 -0.50 15.76
C ALA A 30 -0.25 -0.85 14.65
N ASP A 31 1.05 -0.89 14.93
CA ASP A 31 2.08 -1.31 13.97
C ASP A 31 1.89 -2.77 13.55
N ALA A 32 1.71 -3.68 14.50
CA ALA A 32 1.45 -5.10 14.22
C ALA A 32 0.17 -5.31 13.39
N ALA A 33 -0.86 -4.49 13.61
CA ALA A 33 -2.09 -4.54 12.81
C ALA A 33 -1.85 -4.05 11.38
N ARG A 34 -1.08 -2.97 11.18
CA ARG A 34 -0.66 -2.48 9.85
C ARG A 34 0.15 -3.52 9.09
N ASP A 35 1.14 -4.13 9.74
CA ASP A 35 1.96 -5.20 9.14
C ASP A 35 1.12 -6.42 8.75
N SER A 36 0.13 -6.79 9.56
CA SER A 36 -0.78 -7.88 9.24
C SER A 36 -1.69 -7.55 8.05
N ALA A 37 -2.21 -6.33 7.98
CA ALA A 37 -3.01 -5.85 6.86
C ALA A 37 -2.20 -5.84 5.56
N PHE A 38 -0.98 -5.32 5.61
CA PHE A 38 -0.06 -5.31 4.47
C PHE A 38 0.24 -6.73 3.95
N ARG A 39 0.59 -7.67 4.85
CA ARG A 39 0.79 -9.08 4.43
C ARG A 39 -0.44 -9.67 3.77
N GLY A 40 -1.63 -9.33 4.24
CA GLY A 40 -2.89 -9.75 3.62
C GLY A 40 -3.07 -9.21 2.20
N VAL A 41 -2.77 -7.94 1.97
CA VAL A 41 -2.78 -7.32 0.62
C VAL A 41 -1.79 -8.02 -0.30
N GLN A 42 -0.55 -8.26 0.16
CA GLN A 42 0.48 -8.93 -0.63
C GLN A 42 0.06 -10.36 -1.03
N ALA A 43 -0.48 -11.14 -0.09
CA ALA A 43 -0.91 -12.51 -0.37
C ALA A 43 -2.06 -12.56 -1.40
N ARG A 44 -3.11 -11.75 -1.20
CA ARG A 44 -4.25 -11.69 -2.14
C ARG A 44 -3.82 -11.10 -3.49
N GLY A 45 -2.93 -10.09 -3.47
CA GLY A 45 -2.38 -9.51 -4.69
C GLY A 45 -1.59 -10.54 -5.51
N ALA A 46 -0.76 -11.36 -4.88
CA ALA A 46 -0.01 -12.42 -5.56
C ALA A 46 -0.96 -13.47 -6.19
N GLU A 47 -2.04 -13.83 -5.50
CA GLU A 47 -3.06 -14.75 -6.01
C GLU A 47 -3.79 -14.15 -7.23
N VAL A 48 -4.18 -12.88 -7.18
CA VAL A 48 -4.90 -12.19 -8.24
C VAL A 48 -4.02 -11.92 -9.46
N MET A 49 -2.77 -11.50 -9.25
CA MET A 49 -1.86 -11.11 -10.34
C MET A 49 -1.01 -12.26 -10.88
N GLY A 50 -0.89 -13.38 -10.15
CA GLY A 50 -0.07 -14.51 -10.54
C GLY A 50 1.44 -14.27 -10.46
N VAL A 51 1.89 -13.20 -9.81
CA VAL A 51 3.30 -12.91 -9.55
C VAL A 51 3.51 -12.54 -8.09
N ASP A 52 4.71 -12.86 -7.58
CA ASP A 52 5.10 -12.51 -6.22
C ASP A 52 5.32 -11.00 -6.09
N GLN A 53 4.56 -10.40 -5.18
CA GLN A 53 4.59 -8.97 -4.89
C GLN A 53 5.91 -8.50 -4.27
N TYR A 54 6.61 -9.36 -3.53
CA TYR A 54 7.89 -9.03 -2.89
C TYR A 54 9.08 -9.01 -3.85
N THR A 55 8.88 -9.51 -5.08
CA THR A 55 9.89 -9.53 -6.15
C THR A 55 9.44 -8.72 -7.38
N SER A 56 8.54 -7.78 -7.13
CA SER A 56 7.98 -6.89 -8.14
C SER A 56 7.77 -5.50 -7.54
N THR A 57 8.05 -4.46 -8.32
CA THR A 57 7.88 -3.07 -7.92
C THR A 57 6.59 -2.49 -8.48
N HIS A 58 5.74 -1.95 -7.60
CA HIS A 58 4.55 -1.16 -7.94
C HIS A 58 4.84 0.33 -7.89
N VAL A 59 4.31 1.06 -8.87
CA VAL A 59 4.25 2.53 -8.85
C VAL A 59 2.83 2.97 -9.12
N PHE A 60 2.31 3.89 -8.31
CA PHE A 60 0.99 4.50 -8.47
C PHE A 60 1.18 6.01 -8.55
N GLU A 61 1.18 6.57 -9.75
CA GLU A 61 1.53 7.95 -10.02
C GLU A 61 0.30 8.77 -10.43
N PRO A 62 -0.11 9.79 -9.66
CA PRO A 62 -1.11 10.75 -10.10
C PRO A 62 -0.49 11.67 -11.17
N LEU A 63 -1.23 11.93 -12.24
CA LEU A 63 -0.82 12.79 -13.33
C LEU A 63 -1.87 13.88 -13.56
N PRO A 64 -1.51 15.04 -14.13
CA PRO A 64 -2.43 16.17 -14.31
C PRO A 64 -3.69 15.82 -15.13
N ASP A 65 -3.64 14.80 -15.97
CA ASP A 65 -4.71 14.33 -16.85
C ASP A 65 -5.20 12.92 -16.50
N GLY A 66 -4.94 12.44 -15.26
CA GLY A 66 -5.34 11.11 -14.79
C GLY A 66 -4.33 10.45 -13.87
N GLY A 67 -3.78 9.30 -14.30
CA GLY A 67 -2.80 8.60 -13.50
C GLY A 67 -2.13 7.45 -14.23
N ARG A 68 -1.17 6.80 -13.56
CA ARG A 68 -0.40 5.67 -14.07
C ARG A 68 -0.21 4.63 -12.96
N ILE A 69 -0.47 3.39 -13.30
CA ILE A 69 -0.18 2.22 -12.46
C ILE A 69 0.89 1.43 -13.19
N GLU A 70 2.03 1.22 -12.55
CA GLU A 70 3.12 0.43 -13.12
C GLU A 70 3.41 -0.78 -12.24
N LEU A 71 3.69 -1.92 -12.87
CA LEU A 71 4.18 -3.12 -12.22
C LEU A 71 5.30 -3.73 -13.06
N GLN A 72 6.43 -3.94 -12.44
CA GLN A 72 7.58 -4.59 -13.07
C GLN A 72 8.22 -5.61 -12.13
N ARG A 73 8.76 -6.70 -12.70
CA ARG A 73 9.66 -7.60 -11.96
C ARG A 73 10.94 -6.85 -11.58
N ASP A 74 11.47 -7.12 -10.39
CA ASP A 74 12.70 -6.46 -9.92
C ASP A 74 13.93 -6.92 -10.71
N VAL A 75 13.90 -8.16 -11.20
CA VAL A 75 14.93 -8.76 -12.04
C VAL A 75 14.38 -9.19 -13.41
N PRO A 76 15.22 -9.40 -14.44
CA PRO A 76 14.77 -9.93 -15.73
C PRO A 76 14.06 -11.28 -15.57
N ASP A 77 12.78 -11.32 -15.93
CA ASP A 77 11.90 -12.48 -15.86
C ASP A 77 10.84 -12.35 -16.96
N SER A 78 11.09 -12.96 -18.11
CA SER A 78 10.20 -12.83 -19.27
C SER A 78 8.82 -13.47 -19.04
N ALA A 79 8.76 -14.55 -18.29
CA ALA A 79 7.50 -15.22 -17.97
C ALA A 79 6.67 -14.37 -17.01
N GLY A 80 7.26 -13.88 -15.92
CA GLY A 80 6.60 -12.96 -14.98
C GLY A 80 6.18 -11.64 -15.65
N ALA A 81 7.01 -11.09 -16.54
CA ALA A 81 6.65 -9.90 -17.32
C ALA A 81 5.44 -10.16 -18.26
N ALA A 82 5.32 -11.33 -18.85
CA ALA A 82 4.16 -11.70 -19.66
C ALA A 82 2.88 -11.83 -18.82
N VAL A 83 2.97 -12.42 -17.61
CA VAL A 83 1.85 -12.51 -16.66
C VAL A 83 1.39 -11.10 -16.25
N ILE A 84 2.33 -10.19 -15.93
CA ILE A 84 2.00 -8.80 -15.57
C ILE A 84 1.29 -8.09 -16.74
N ARG A 85 1.76 -8.25 -17.98
CA ARG A 85 1.10 -7.63 -19.15
C ARG A 85 -0.34 -8.11 -19.31
N ALA A 86 -0.56 -9.42 -19.24
CA ALA A 86 -1.91 -9.99 -19.31
C ALA A 86 -2.81 -9.48 -18.18
N HIS A 87 -2.27 -9.34 -16.97
CA HIS A 87 -2.99 -8.76 -15.84
C HIS A 87 -3.39 -7.29 -16.09
N MET A 88 -2.47 -6.45 -16.59
CA MET A 88 -2.76 -5.05 -16.92
C MET A 88 -3.80 -4.90 -18.04
N GLU A 89 -3.80 -5.78 -19.03
CA GLU A 89 -4.83 -5.85 -20.08
C GLU A 89 -6.20 -6.21 -19.48
N HIS A 90 -6.22 -7.17 -18.56
CA HIS A 90 -7.43 -7.54 -17.84
C HIS A 90 -7.97 -6.37 -17.00
N LEU A 91 -7.09 -5.65 -16.26
CA LEU A 91 -7.47 -4.46 -15.50
C LEU A 91 -8.03 -3.35 -16.40
N ALA A 92 -7.41 -3.11 -17.56
CA ALA A 92 -7.87 -2.10 -18.51
C ALA A 92 -9.30 -2.42 -19.00
N ALA A 93 -9.57 -3.67 -19.32
CA ALA A 93 -10.89 -4.13 -19.75
C ALA A 93 -11.93 -4.04 -18.62
N ALA A 94 -11.59 -4.52 -17.41
CA ALA A 94 -12.47 -4.51 -16.26
C ALA A 94 -12.83 -3.06 -15.84
N PHE A 95 -11.85 -2.20 -15.68
CA PHE A 95 -12.05 -0.80 -15.29
C PHE A 95 -12.82 -0.02 -16.39
N GLY A 96 -12.55 -0.29 -17.66
CA GLY A 96 -13.32 0.24 -18.79
C GLY A 96 -14.78 -0.18 -18.78
N ALA A 97 -15.09 -1.36 -18.28
CA ALA A 97 -16.46 -1.83 -18.03
C ALA A 97 -17.08 -1.28 -16.73
N GLY A 98 -16.29 -0.61 -15.87
CA GLY A 98 -16.71 -0.14 -14.57
C GLY A 98 -16.62 -1.20 -13.46
N ASP A 99 -15.93 -2.30 -13.72
CA ASP A 99 -15.72 -3.38 -12.75
C ASP A 99 -14.43 -3.14 -11.96
N PHE A 100 -14.59 -2.87 -10.66
CA PHE A 100 -13.53 -2.67 -9.69
C PHE A 100 -13.51 -3.76 -8.60
N THR A 101 -14.02 -4.94 -8.93
CA THR A 101 -14.05 -6.09 -8.01
C THR A 101 -12.64 -6.51 -7.58
N LEU A 102 -11.67 -6.53 -8.51
CA LEU A 102 -10.30 -6.94 -8.20
C LEU A 102 -9.61 -6.10 -7.13
N PRO A 103 -9.59 -4.75 -7.20
CA PRO A 103 -9.10 -3.94 -6.11
C PRO A 103 -9.82 -4.23 -4.78
N GLY A 104 -11.13 -4.38 -4.79
CA GLY A 104 -11.92 -4.74 -3.61
C GLY A 104 -11.48 -6.06 -2.96
N VAL A 105 -11.23 -7.09 -3.78
CA VAL A 105 -10.73 -8.40 -3.32
C VAL A 105 -9.33 -8.28 -2.73
N VAL A 106 -8.40 -7.62 -3.42
CA VAL A 106 -7.01 -7.45 -2.96
C VAL A 106 -6.95 -6.74 -1.61
N HIS A 107 -7.73 -5.66 -1.45
CA HIS A 107 -7.74 -4.85 -0.23
C HIS A 107 -8.72 -5.35 0.84
N ALA A 108 -9.60 -6.32 0.51
CA ALA A 108 -10.67 -6.84 1.38
C ALA A 108 -11.56 -5.73 1.95
N ARG A 109 -11.79 -4.66 1.19
CA ARG A 109 -12.61 -3.49 1.54
C ARG A 109 -12.94 -2.67 0.31
N GLU A 110 -13.89 -1.74 0.46
CA GLU A 110 -14.16 -0.73 -0.56
C GLU A 110 -12.92 0.17 -0.75
N VAL A 111 -12.59 0.41 -2.03
CA VAL A 111 -11.43 1.21 -2.41
C VAL A 111 -11.88 2.61 -2.81
N PRO A 112 -11.31 3.69 -2.23
CA PRO A 112 -11.67 5.06 -2.56
C PRO A 112 -11.58 5.34 -4.07
N GLY A 113 -12.51 6.16 -4.57
CA GLY A 113 -12.58 6.56 -5.98
C GLY A 113 -13.26 5.56 -6.90
N THR A 114 -13.30 4.26 -6.58
CA THR A 114 -13.81 3.23 -7.51
C THR A 114 -15.28 3.40 -7.89
N ALA A 115 -16.14 3.82 -6.97
CA ALA A 115 -17.55 4.05 -7.25
C ALA A 115 -17.77 5.18 -8.28
N VAL A 116 -17.02 6.28 -8.15
CA VAL A 116 -17.05 7.40 -9.10
C VAL A 116 -16.44 6.99 -10.44
N MET A 117 -15.29 6.29 -10.44
CA MET A 117 -14.65 5.78 -11.67
C MET A 117 -15.59 4.83 -12.42
N ALA A 118 -16.33 3.95 -11.72
CA ALA A 118 -17.34 3.07 -12.31
C ALA A 118 -18.49 3.84 -12.92
N ALA A 119 -19.04 4.84 -12.21
CA ALA A 119 -20.12 5.68 -12.70
C ALA A 119 -19.71 6.50 -13.94
N LYS A 120 -18.45 6.96 -13.97
CA LYS A 120 -17.88 7.80 -15.04
C LYS A 120 -16.99 7.02 -16.02
N ARG A 121 -17.11 5.70 -16.12
CA ARG A 121 -16.27 4.84 -16.95
C ARG A 121 -16.13 5.30 -18.42
N SER A 122 -17.18 5.87 -18.99
CA SER A 122 -17.15 6.39 -20.38
C SER A 122 -16.30 7.67 -20.56
N ALA A 123 -16.00 8.37 -19.45
CA ALA A 123 -15.16 9.56 -19.45
C ALA A 123 -13.67 9.25 -19.16
N ILE A 124 -13.35 7.99 -18.89
CA ILE A 124 -11.98 7.55 -18.56
C ILE A 124 -11.47 6.61 -19.66
N THR A 125 -10.28 6.89 -20.17
CA THR A 125 -9.60 6.00 -21.11
C THR A 125 -8.50 5.22 -20.38
N TYR A 126 -8.44 3.93 -20.62
CA TYR A 126 -7.45 3.01 -20.07
C TYR A 126 -6.58 2.45 -21.21
N THR A 127 -5.25 2.60 -21.11
CA THR A 127 -4.30 2.13 -22.13
C THR A 127 -3.16 1.39 -21.46
N VAL A 128 -2.85 0.19 -21.97
CA VAL A 128 -1.71 -0.60 -21.47
C VAL A 128 -0.46 -0.25 -22.27
N GLU A 129 0.63 -0.01 -21.56
CA GLU A 129 1.96 0.27 -22.10
C GLU A 129 2.89 -0.87 -21.69
N ALA A 130 3.50 -1.54 -22.66
CA ALA A 130 4.47 -2.60 -22.38
C ALA A 130 5.77 -1.99 -21.84
N LEU A 131 6.31 -2.59 -20.77
CA LEU A 131 7.58 -2.23 -20.16
C LEU A 131 8.57 -3.41 -20.25
N PRO A 132 9.87 -3.16 -20.12
CA PRO A 132 10.89 -4.22 -20.25
C PRO A 132 10.64 -5.41 -19.34
N ARG A 133 10.20 -5.19 -18.10
CA ARG A 133 9.97 -6.23 -17.09
C ARG A 133 8.51 -6.32 -16.64
N GLY A 134 7.56 -5.77 -17.39
CA GLY A 134 6.15 -5.77 -17.03
C GLY A 134 5.30 -4.89 -17.93
N ALA A 135 4.42 -4.09 -17.33
CA ALA A 135 3.57 -3.13 -18.02
C ALA A 135 3.14 -1.98 -17.11
N ALA A 136 2.60 -0.94 -17.73
CA ALA A 136 1.86 0.11 -17.05
C ALA A 136 0.44 0.23 -17.60
N LEU A 137 -0.51 0.59 -16.73
CA LEU A 137 -1.85 1.01 -17.08
C LEU A 137 -1.94 2.53 -16.96
N ARG A 138 -2.20 3.21 -18.07
CA ARG A 138 -2.38 4.65 -18.14
C ARG A 138 -3.88 4.98 -18.09
N LEU A 139 -4.29 5.81 -17.16
CA LEU A 139 -5.64 6.32 -16.98
C LEU A 139 -5.67 7.77 -17.44
N ARG A 140 -6.62 8.15 -18.32
CA ARG A 140 -6.78 9.53 -18.79
C ARG A 140 -8.23 9.97 -18.73
N THR A 141 -8.43 11.23 -18.34
CA THR A 141 -9.76 11.87 -18.34
C THR A 141 -9.63 13.38 -18.46
N THR A 142 -10.69 14.01 -18.96
CA THR A 142 -10.90 15.46 -18.92
C THR A 142 -12.02 15.85 -17.95
N ASP A 143 -12.71 14.85 -17.36
CA ASP A 143 -13.74 15.06 -16.35
C ASP A 143 -13.10 15.31 -14.98
N PRO A 144 -13.33 16.47 -14.34
CA PRO A 144 -12.65 16.81 -13.09
C PRO A 144 -13.03 15.90 -11.91
N GLU A 145 -14.25 15.37 -11.89
CA GLU A 145 -14.68 14.45 -10.83
C GLU A 145 -14.04 13.06 -11.01
N ALA A 146 -13.96 12.59 -12.25
CA ALA A 146 -13.22 11.36 -12.56
C ALA A 146 -11.72 11.51 -12.27
N LEU A 147 -11.13 12.68 -12.54
CA LEU A 147 -9.72 12.96 -12.21
C LEU A 147 -9.46 12.88 -10.71
N GLN A 148 -10.31 13.50 -9.91
CA GLN A 148 -10.19 13.43 -8.45
C GLN A 148 -10.34 11.98 -7.96
N ALA A 149 -11.30 11.23 -8.49
CA ALA A 149 -11.52 9.83 -8.14
C ALA A 149 -10.30 8.94 -8.48
N ILE A 150 -9.66 9.17 -9.64
CA ILE A 150 -8.41 8.50 -10.02
C ILE A 150 -7.31 8.83 -9.00
N HIS A 151 -7.18 10.09 -8.60
CA HIS A 151 -6.16 10.50 -7.62
C HIS A 151 -6.40 9.89 -6.25
N ASP A 152 -7.64 9.83 -5.77
CA ASP A 152 -8.02 9.19 -4.51
C ASP A 152 -7.70 7.68 -4.54
N PHE A 153 -8.05 7.02 -5.65
CA PHE A 153 -7.72 5.62 -5.89
C PHE A 153 -6.20 5.37 -5.84
N LEU A 154 -5.41 6.15 -6.56
CA LEU A 154 -3.95 5.98 -6.60
C LEU A 154 -3.28 6.32 -5.26
N ALA A 155 -3.78 7.32 -4.52
CA ALA A 155 -3.28 7.66 -3.20
C ALA A 155 -3.51 6.50 -2.21
N PHE A 156 -4.69 5.90 -2.24
CA PHE A 156 -5.02 4.72 -1.45
C PHE A 156 -4.11 3.53 -1.80
N GLN A 157 -3.94 3.22 -3.10
CA GLN A 157 -3.09 2.15 -3.56
C GLN A 157 -1.64 2.32 -3.09
N ARG A 158 -1.06 3.54 -3.20
CA ARG A 158 0.28 3.82 -2.69
C ARG A 158 0.42 3.53 -1.21
N GLN A 159 -0.56 3.94 -0.43
CA GLN A 159 -0.54 3.75 1.02
C GLN A 159 -0.63 2.27 1.40
N ASP A 160 -1.55 1.55 0.78
CA ASP A 160 -1.89 0.17 1.17
C ASP A 160 -0.86 -0.86 0.66
N HIS A 161 -0.24 -0.57 -0.50
CA HIS A 161 0.86 -1.37 -1.05
C HIS A 161 2.25 -0.94 -0.55
N HIS A 162 2.35 0.09 0.29
CA HIS A 162 3.62 0.70 0.69
C HIS A 162 4.52 1.06 -0.52
N ALA A 163 3.89 1.40 -1.66
CA ALA A 163 4.58 1.72 -2.89
C ALA A 163 5.37 3.04 -2.74
N GLY A 164 6.64 3.03 -3.19
CA GLY A 164 7.57 4.14 -3.02
C GLY A 164 8.38 4.10 -1.73
N MET A 165 8.16 3.14 -0.84
CA MET A 165 9.12 2.80 0.21
C MET A 165 10.09 1.77 -0.37
N HIS A 166 11.35 2.18 -0.58
CA HIS A 166 12.41 1.23 -0.86
C HIS A 166 12.53 0.33 0.38
N HIS A 167 12.17 -0.93 0.24
CA HIS A 167 12.60 -1.93 1.21
C HIS A 167 14.12 -1.97 1.09
N GLY A 168 14.80 -1.32 2.05
CA GLY A 168 16.26 -1.29 2.09
C GLY A 168 16.80 -2.72 2.13
N ALA A 169 17.79 -2.95 1.28
CA ALA A 169 18.59 -4.16 1.25
C ALA A 169 19.35 -4.34 2.56
#